data_37d5d10d14677d56411c589fc9386b64
#
_entry.id   37d5d10d14677d56411c589fc9386b64
#
_cell.length_a   1.000
_cell.length_b   1.000
_cell.length_c   1.000
_cell.angle_alpha   90.00
_cell.angle_beta   90.00
_cell.angle_gamma   90.00
#
_symmetry.space_group_name_H-M   'P 1'
#
loop_
_entity.id
_entity.type
_entity.pdbx_description
1 polymer ?
#
loop_
_entity_poly.entity_id
_entity_poly.type
_entity_poly.pdbx_seq_one_letter_code
_entity_poly.pdbx_strand_id
1 'polypeptide(L)'
;MYTRNVQKKTINFDSFAVKAKRDNTKYLDDSPASQIVKELEPTERDLVVDKSYASAFFGTPLISYLIKLGVDTLIVVGGSSSGCVRATAVDAVTRNFNVAVVEDCTYDRIELSHKAALLDLWMKYCDVVKSDEVSEYFASLKQSSH
;
A
#
# COMPACT_ATOMS: atom_id res chain seq x y z
N MET A 1 -9.52 1.62 2.04
CA MET A 1 -8.63 2.79 1.91
C MET A 1 -7.71 2.59 0.71
N TYR A 2 -7.47 3.63 -0.03
CA TYR A 2 -6.62 3.63 -1.22
C TYR A 2 -5.45 4.58 -1.04
N THR A 3 -4.32 4.25 -1.66
CA THR A 3 -3.20 5.19 -1.81
C THR A 3 -2.89 5.38 -3.28
N ARG A 4 -2.68 6.61 -3.70
CA ARG A 4 -2.24 6.92 -5.07
C ARG A 4 -0.94 7.72 -5.07
N ASN A 5 -0.09 7.49 -6.06
CA ASN A 5 1.14 8.25 -6.23
C ASN A 5 0.84 9.57 -6.93
N VAL A 6 1.15 10.68 -6.25
CA VAL A 6 0.97 12.02 -6.78
C VAL A 6 2.26 12.80 -6.64
N GLN A 7 2.68 13.49 -7.70
CA GLN A 7 3.83 14.39 -7.71
C GLN A 7 3.37 15.83 -7.90
N LYS A 8 3.87 16.74 -7.07
CA LYS A 8 3.59 18.18 -7.21
C LYS A 8 4.52 18.81 -8.25
N LYS A 9 3.98 19.68 -9.12
CA LYS A 9 4.72 20.37 -10.19
C LYS A 9 5.89 21.23 -9.69
N THR A 10 5.89 21.66 -8.45
CA THR A 10 6.71 22.79 -8.00
C THR A 10 8.08 22.43 -7.45
N ILE A 11 8.33 21.21 -6.95
CA ILE A 11 9.63 20.82 -6.38
C ILE A 11 9.85 19.32 -6.59
N ASN A 12 10.89 18.98 -7.34
CA ASN A 12 11.29 17.60 -7.53
C ASN A 12 12.51 17.27 -6.64
N PHE A 13 12.27 17.04 -5.36
CA PHE A 13 13.30 16.55 -4.42
C PHE A 13 13.26 15.03 -4.22
N ASP A 14 12.54 14.32 -5.08
CA ASP A 14 12.39 12.89 -4.96
C ASP A 14 13.65 12.16 -5.48
N SER A 15 14.59 11.88 -4.58
CA SER A 15 15.78 11.08 -4.87
C SER A 15 15.44 9.68 -5.40
N PHE A 16 14.24 9.16 -5.07
CA PHE A 16 13.76 7.89 -5.61
C PHE A 16 13.42 7.99 -7.09
N ALA A 17 12.81 9.08 -7.54
CA ALA A 17 12.57 9.33 -8.95
C ALA A 17 13.87 9.49 -9.75
N VAL A 18 14.85 10.20 -9.19
CA VAL A 18 16.19 10.36 -9.78
C VAL A 18 16.86 9.03 -9.96
N LYS A 19 16.90 8.17 -8.94
CA LYS A 19 17.49 6.83 -9.00
C LYS A 19 16.82 5.94 -10.03
N ALA A 20 15.50 5.95 -10.06
CA ALA A 20 14.70 5.13 -10.96
C ALA A 20 14.65 5.68 -12.41
N LYS A 21 15.23 6.85 -12.69
CA LYS A 21 15.10 7.58 -13.96
C LYS A 21 13.63 7.71 -14.41
N ARG A 22 12.74 7.96 -13.46
CA ARG A 22 11.30 8.06 -13.72
C ARG A 22 10.96 9.39 -14.37
N ASP A 23 10.10 9.32 -15.36
CA ASP A 23 9.38 10.49 -15.85
C ASP A 23 8.26 10.84 -14.87
N ASN A 24 8.54 11.80 -13.99
CA ASN A 24 7.59 12.22 -12.96
C ASN A 24 6.37 12.96 -13.52
N THR A 25 6.41 13.39 -14.76
CA THR A 25 5.25 14.05 -15.39
C THR A 25 4.05 13.12 -15.50
N LYS A 26 4.29 11.81 -15.54
CA LYS A 26 3.24 10.78 -15.56
C LYS A 26 2.46 10.66 -14.26
N TYR A 27 2.99 11.18 -13.16
CA TYR A 27 2.38 11.09 -11.83
C TYR A 27 1.88 12.43 -11.31
N LEU A 28 1.74 13.41 -12.18
CA LEU A 28 1.08 14.67 -11.82
C LEU A 28 -0.39 14.39 -11.44
N ASP A 29 -0.94 15.20 -10.57
CA ASP A 29 -2.28 14.99 -10.00
C ASP A 29 -3.39 14.88 -11.07
N ASP A 30 -3.25 15.62 -12.16
CA ASP A 30 -4.14 15.61 -13.32
C ASP A 30 -3.85 14.51 -14.35
N SER A 31 -2.80 13.70 -14.13
CA SER A 31 -2.43 12.65 -15.07
C SER A 31 -3.34 11.41 -14.94
N PRO A 32 -3.81 10.81 -16.05
CA PRO A 32 -4.53 9.55 -16.01
C PRO A 32 -3.77 8.42 -15.29
N ALA A 33 -2.43 8.42 -15.34
CA ALA A 33 -1.59 7.42 -14.69
C ALA A 33 -1.55 7.56 -13.16
N SER A 34 -1.99 8.67 -12.59
CA SER A 34 -2.11 8.89 -11.15
C SER A 34 -3.50 8.57 -10.60
N GLN A 35 -4.48 8.33 -11.48
CA GLN A 35 -5.84 8.03 -11.06
C GLN A 35 -6.02 6.56 -10.68
N ILE A 36 -6.94 6.31 -9.76
CA ILE A 36 -7.38 4.96 -9.43
C ILE A 36 -8.24 4.44 -10.59
N VAL A 37 -8.00 3.21 -11.00
CA VAL A 37 -8.74 2.60 -12.12
C VAL A 37 -10.23 2.49 -11.78
N LYS A 38 -11.08 2.58 -12.80
CA LYS A 38 -12.54 2.62 -12.63
C LYS A 38 -13.09 1.39 -11.90
N GLU A 39 -12.48 0.22 -12.11
CA GLU A 39 -12.86 -1.04 -11.48
C GLU A 39 -12.64 -1.03 -9.95
N LEU A 40 -11.80 -0.12 -9.46
CA LEU A 40 -11.51 0.08 -8.04
C LEU A 40 -11.86 1.49 -7.57
N GLU A 41 -12.82 2.15 -8.22
CA GLU A 41 -13.21 3.52 -7.90
C GLU A 41 -13.62 3.64 -6.44
N PRO A 42 -12.99 4.54 -5.65
CA PRO A 42 -13.33 4.72 -4.25
C PRO A 42 -14.77 5.22 -4.07
N THR A 43 -15.42 4.71 -3.06
CA THR A 43 -16.74 5.18 -2.62
C THR A 43 -16.58 6.33 -1.62
N GLU A 44 -17.69 6.98 -1.22
CA GLU A 44 -17.69 8.03 -0.19
C GLU A 44 -17.19 7.53 1.19
N ARG A 45 -17.21 6.21 1.41
CA ARG A 45 -16.72 5.58 2.65
C ARG A 45 -15.23 5.31 2.64
N ASP A 46 -14.59 5.45 1.49
CA ASP A 46 -13.18 5.15 1.32
C ASP A 46 -12.30 6.37 1.56
N LEU A 47 -11.22 6.17 2.28
CA LEU A 47 -10.18 7.16 2.44
C LEU A 47 -9.17 7.02 1.31
N VAL A 48 -8.93 8.10 0.58
CA VAL A 48 -7.88 8.20 -0.43
C VAL A 48 -6.73 9.04 0.12
N VAL A 49 -5.52 8.48 0.11
CA VAL A 49 -4.31 9.14 0.61
C VAL A 49 -3.33 9.35 -0.53
N ASP A 50 -3.06 10.60 -0.86
CA ASP A 50 -2.02 10.96 -1.83
C ASP A 50 -0.64 10.86 -1.20
N LYS A 51 0.28 10.17 -1.87
CA LYS A 51 1.65 10.00 -1.42
C LYS A 51 2.65 10.26 -2.54
N SER A 52 3.80 10.82 -2.19
CA SER A 52 4.91 11.08 -3.12
C SER A 52 6.10 10.15 -2.91
N TYR A 53 6.10 9.35 -1.86
CA TYR A 53 7.19 8.44 -1.49
C TYR A 53 6.74 6.97 -1.49
N ALA A 54 7.66 6.05 -1.34
CA ALA A 54 7.37 4.63 -1.39
C ALA A 54 6.38 4.21 -0.30
N SER A 55 6.67 4.53 0.96
CA SER A 55 5.77 4.22 2.07
C SER A 55 4.55 5.14 2.07
N ALA A 56 3.38 4.57 2.34
CA ALA A 56 2.14 5.31 2.53
C ALA A 56 2.10 6.10 3.85
N PHE A 57 3.02 5.85 4.78
CA PHE A 57 3.13 6.58 6.03
C PHE A 57 3.97 7.85 5.91
N PHE A 58 4.95 7.87 5.01
CA PHE A 58 5.89 8.97 4.93
C PHE A 58 5.28 10.20 4.25
N GLY A 59 5.21 11.30 4.99
CA GLY A 59 4.70 12.59 4.48
C GLY A 59 3.18 12.61 4.22
N THR A 60 2.43 11.71 4.86
CA THR A 60 0.98 11.62 4.76
C THR A 60 0.31 11.62 6.14
N PRO A 61 -0.98 11.93 6.25
CA PRO A 61 -1.72 11.83 7.51
C PRO A 61 -2.20 10.42 7.84
N LEU A 62 -1.72 9.37 7.14
CA LEU A 62 -2.23 8.00 7.27
C LEU A 62 -2.25 7.51 8.72
N ILE A 63 -1.15 7.69 9.45
CA ILE A 63 -1.05 7.23 10.84
C ILE A 63 -2.14 7.85 11.73
N SER A 64 -2.44 9.14 11.54
CA SER A 64 -3.47 9.84 12.30
C SER A 64 -4.85 9.29 12.02
N TYR A 65 -5.13 8.91 10.77
CA TYR A 65 -6.40 8.30 10.39
C TYR A 65 -6.56 6.91 10.99
N LEU A 66 -5.52 6.07 10.93
CA LEU A 66 -5.55 4.72 11.47
C LEU A 66 -5.78 4.74 13.00
N ILE A 67 -5.07 5.62 13.72
CA ILE A 67 -5.24 5.79 15.17
C ILE A 67 -6.68 6.26 15.48
N LYS A 68 -7.18 7.27 14.76
CA LYS A 68 -8.53 7.79 14.97
C LYS A 68 -9.61 6.73 14.75
N LEU A 69 -9.39 5.83 13.80
CA LEU A 69 -10.31 4.74 13.47
C LEU A 69 -10.15 3.52 14.37
N GLY A 70 -9.16 3.51 15.29
CA GLY A 70 -8.88 2.37 16.16
C GLY A 70 -8.40 1.14 15.41
N VAL A 71 -7.73 1.33 14.27
CA VAL A 71 -7.19 0.23 13.47
C VAL A 71 -5.95 -0.35 14.15
N ASP A 72 -5.89 -1.65 14.29
CA ASP A 72 -4.75 -2.41 14.83
C ASP A 72 -4.11 -3.34 13.78
N THR A 73 -4.83 -3.65 12.72
CA THR A 73 -4.43 -4.61 11.69
C THR A 73 -4.60 -4.04 10.29
N LEU A 74 -3.60 -4.23 9.45
CA LEU A 74 -3.60 -3.78 8.06
C LEU A 74 -3.48 -4.96 7.10
N ILE A 75 -4.39 -5.05 6.16
CA ILE A 75 -4.30 -5.94 5.02
C ILE A 75 -3.83 -5.13 3.82
N VAL A 76 -2.65 -5.45 3.31
CA VAL A 76 -1.96 -4.67 2.27
C VAL A 76 -1.98 -5.39 0.94
N VAL A 77 -2.44 -4.69 -0.08
CA VAL A 77 -2.52 -5.17 -1.48
C VAL A 77 -1.93 -4.14 -2.44
N GLY A 78 -1.77 -4.50 -3.71
CA GLY A 78 -1.38 -3.60 -4.79
C GLY A 78 0.09 -3.74 -5.20
N GLY A 79 0.71 -2.66 -5.65
CA GLY A 79 2.08 -2.72 -6.21
C GLY A 79 2.87 -1.43 -6.09
N SER A 80 4.17 -1.55 -6.27
CA SER A 80 4.96 -2.76 -6.49
C SER A 80 5.32 -3.44 -5.16
N SER A 81 5.30 -4.78 -5.14
CA SER A 81 5.58 -5.55 -3.92
C SER A 81 6.96 -5.27 -3.33
N SER A 82 8.01 -5.14 -4.15
CA SER A 82 9.37 -4.80 -3.70
C SER A 82 9.58 -3.33 -3.35
N GLY A 83 8.63 -2.47 -3.72
CA GLY A 83 8.67 -1.02 -3.50
C GLY A 83 7.66 -0.55 -2.46
N CYS A 84 6.52 -0.04 -2.94
CA CYS A 84 5.53 0.64 -2.10
C CYS A 84 4.87 -0.30 -1.07
N VAL A 85 4.55 -1.53 -1.47
CA VAL A 85 3.96 -2.54 -0.56
C VAL A 85 4.95 -2.86 0.55
N ARG A 86 6.19 -3.22 0.21
CA ARG A 86 7.23 -3.54 1.19
C ARG A 86 7.51 -2.36 2.13
N ALA A 87 7.69 -1.17 1.60
CA ALA A 87 7.96 0.02 2.41
C ALA A 87 6.81 0.33 3.38
N THR A 88 5.56 0.22 2.91
CA THR A 88 4.38 0.46 3.74
C THR A 88 4.21 -0.61 4.81
N ALA A 89 4.41 -1.89 4.49
CA ALA A 89 4.30 -2.99 5.44
C ALA A 89 5.34 -2.88 6.57
N VAL A 90 6.61 -2.63 6.22
CA VAL A 90 7.69 -2.43 7.21
C VAL A 90 7.42 -1.22 8.11
N ASP A 91 6.97 -0.11 7.54
CA ASP A 91 6.61 1.08 8.29
C ASP A 91 5.40 0.85 9.22
N ALA A 92 4.43 0.06 8.80
CA ALA A 92 3.27 -0.32 9.62
C ALA A 92 3.70 -1.16 10.84
N VAL A 93 4.47 -2.21 10.61
CA VAL A 93 5.01 -3.08 11.68
C VAL A 93 5.85 -2.27 12.67
N THR A 94 6.69 -1.37 12.18
CA THR A 94 7.51 -0.49 13.03
C THR A 94 6.66 0.43 13.93
N ARG A 95 5.41 0.65 13.56
CA ARG A 95 4.42 1.43 14.33
C ARG A 95 3.44 0.57 15.14
N ASN A 96 3.78 -0.70 15.32
CA ASN A 96 3.00 -1.70 16.08
C ASN A 96 1.63 -2.05 15.48
N PHE A 97 1.46 -1.94 14.17
CA PHE A 97 0.33 -2.55 13.49
C PHE A 97 0.62 -4.02 13.18
N ASN A 98 -0.38 -4.88 13.31
CA ASN A 98 -0.37 -6.19 12.68
C ASN A 98 -0.53 -6.01 11.16
N VAL A 99 0.23 -6.76 10.38
CA VAL A 99 0.20 -6.61 8.93
C VAL A 99 0.09 -7.97 8.25
N ALA A 100 -0.82 -8.07 7.30
CA ALA A 100 -0.88 -9.17 6.35
C ALA A 100 -0.75 -8.61 4.93
N VAL A 101 0.17 -9.16 4.15
CA VAL A 101 0.33 -8.86 2.72
C VAL A 101 -0.30 -9.98 1.91
N VAL A 102 -1.21 -9.62 0.99
CA VAL A 102 -1.93 -10.62 0.19
C VAL A 102 -1.15 -10.91 -1.08
N GLU A 103 -0.53 -12.10 -1.16
CA GLU A 103 0.40 -12.49 -2.22
C GLU A 103 -0.23 -12.34 -3.62
N ASP A 104 -1.37 -12.96 -3.83
CA ASP A 104 -2.07 -13.01 -5.12
C ASP A 104 -2.83 -11.70 -5.46
N CYS A 105 -2.84 -10.74 -4.55
CA CYS A 105 -3.34 -9.39 -4.76
C CYS A 105 -2.21 -8.34 -4.80
N THR A 106 -0.94 -8.78 -4.91
CA THR A 106 0.21 -7.90 -5.08
C THR A 106 0.97 -8.23 -6.36
N TYR A 107 1.67 -7.25 -6.90
CA TYR A 107 2.44 -7.46 -8.13
C TYR A 107 3.74 -6.66 -8.15
N ASP A 108 4.67 -7.08 -8.99
CA ASP A 108 5.87 -6.32 -9.33
C ASP A 108 6.20 -6.50 -10.82
N ARG A 109 7.01 -5.61 -11.36
CA ARG A 109 7.46 -5.68 -12.75
C ARG A 109 8.49 -6.78 -13.00
N ILE A 110 9.18 -7.20 -11.94
CA ILE A 110 10.24 -8.21 -11.98
C ILE A 110 9.85 -9.33 -11.01
N GLU A 111 9.58 -10.51 -11.53
CA GLU A 111 9.14 -11.66 -10.74
C GLU A 111 10.11 -12.01 -9.60
N LEU A 112 11.43 -11.95 -9.86
CA LEU A 112 12.43 -12.20 -8.82
C LEU A 112 12.32 -11.19 -7.68
N SER A 113 12.13 -9.90 -7.99
CA SER A 113 11.95 -8.86 -6.97
C SER A 113 10.67 -9.06 -6.18
N HIS A 114 9.59 -9.49 -6.86
CA HIS A 114 8.33 -9.84 -6.20
C HIS A 114 8.53 -10.96 -5.17
N LYS A 115 9.06 -12.10 -5.60
CA LYS A 115 9.30 -13.25 -4.73
C LYS A 115 10.24 -12.94 -3.58
N ALA A 116 11.34 -12.24 -3.84
CA ALA A 116 12.28 -11.84 -2.81
C ALA A 116 11.66 -10.89 -1.78
N ALA A 117 10.85 -9.95 -2.21
CA ALA A 117 10.16 -9.02 -1.31
C ALA A 117 9.14 -9.73 -0.41
N LEU A 118 8.35 -10.65 -0.98
CA LEU A 118 7.40 -11.46 -0.20
C LEU A 118 8.11 -12.39 0.79
N LEU A 119 9.20 -13.00 0.38
CA LEU A 119 10.03 -13.84 1.26
C LEU A 119 10.59 -13.02 2.44
N ASP A 120 11.15 -11.84 2.18
CA ASP A 120 11.68 -10.95 3.22
C ASP A 120 10.59 -10.49 4.19
N LEU A 121 9.42 -10.14 3.69
CA LEU A 121 8.27 -9.73 4.49
C LEU A 121 7.81 -10.87 5.40
N TRP A 122 7.62 -12.05 4.85
CA TRP A 122 7.21 -13.24 5.57
C TRP A 122 8.22 -13.65 6.66
N MET A 123 9.50 -13.65 6.31
CA MET A 123 10.56 -14.09 7.23
C MET A 123 10.80 -13.15 8.41
N LYS A 124 10.48 -11.84 8.27
CA LYS A 124 11.00 -10.83 9.19
C LYS A 124 9.97 -9.86 9.74
N TYR A 125 8.85 -9.64 9.03
CA TYR A 125 8.02 -8.48 9.35
C TYR A 125 6.54 -8.78 9.53
N CYS A 126 5.92 -9.57 8.66
CA CYS A 126 4.47 -9.70 8.63
C CYS A 126 4.02 -11.02 8.00
N ASP A 127 2.74 -11.32 8.12
CA ASP A 127 2.16 -12.47 7.45
C ASP A 127 2.06 -12.20 5.94
N VAL A 128 2.29 -13.25 5.15
CA VAL A 128 2.01 -13.27 3.71
C VAL A 128 0.97 -14.36 3.48
N VAL A 129 -0.22 -13.94 3.06
CA VAL A 129 -1.42 -14.77 2.96
C VAL A 129 -2.00 -14.72 1.56
N LYS A 130 -2.99 -15.55 1.28
CA LYS A 130 -3.77 -15.52 0.04
C LYS A 130 -5.13 -14.84 0.23
N SER A 131 -5.75 -14.46 -0.87
CA SER A 131 -7.04 -13.75 -0.85
C SER A 131 -8.19 -14.58 -0.31
N ASP A 132 -8.15 -15.92 -0.47
CA ASP A 132 -9.11 -16.84 0.12
C ASP A 132 -9.03 -16.86 1.65
N GLU A 133 -7.83 -16.90 2.24
CA GLU A 133 -7.61 -16.80 3.68
C GLU A 133 -8.18 -15.49 4.27
N VAL A 134 -7.96 -14.36 3.56
CA VAL A 134 -8.55 -13.07 3.95
C VAL A 134 -10.07 -13.10 3.89
N SER A 135 -10.63 -13.74 2.86
CA SER A 135 -12.09 -13.88 2.70
C SER A 135 -12.70 -14.73 3.82
N GLU A 136 -12.05 -15.81 4.21
CA GLU A 136 -12.45 -16.66 5.35
C GLU A 136 -12.38 -15.87 6.67
N TYR A 137 -11.32 -15.10 6.87
CA TYR A 137 -11.18 -14.23 8.04
C TYR A 137 -12.35 -13.24 8.15
N PHE A 138 -12.69 -12.55 7.07
CA PHE A 138 -13.84 -11.63 7.07
C PHE A 138 -15.18 -12.34 7.30
N ALA A 139 -15.35 -13.56 6.81
CA ALA A 139 -16.55 -14.35 7.08
C ALA A 139 -16.66 -14.72 8.56
N SER A 140 -15.55 -15.05 9.21
CA SER A 140 -15.52 -15.39 10.65
C SER A 140 -15.89 -14.19 11.54
N LEU A 141 -15.45 -12.98 11.19
CA LEU A 141 -15.79 -11.77 11.95
C LEU A 141 -17.29 -11.47 11.94
N LYS A 142 -17.98 -11.73 10.83
CA LYS A 142 -19.44 -11.55 10.74
C LYS A 142 -20.23 -12.51 11.62
N GLN A 143 -19.70 -13.70 11.88
CA GLN A 143 -20.33 -14.71 12.74
C GLN A 143 -20.15 -14.39 14.23
N SER A 144 -19.06 -13.72 14.60
CA SER A 144 -18.73 -13.37 15.99
C SER A 144 -19.47 -12.13 16.50
N SER A 145 -20.21 -11.43 15.63
CA SER A 145 -20.91 -10.18 15.96
C SER A 145 -22.40 -10.40 16.29
N HIS A 146 -22.82 -11.63 16.54
CA HIS A 146 -24.14 -12.06 17.01
C HIS A 146 -23.97 -12.77 18.36
#